data_12d9e573adba3e63290fb652451038aa
#
_entry.id   12d9e573adba3e63290fb652451038aa
#
_cell.length_a   1.000
_cell.length_b   1.000
_cell.length_c   1.000
_cell.angle_alpha   90.00
_cell.angle_beta   90.00
_cell.angle_gamma   90.00
#
_symmetry.space_group_name_H-M   'P 1'
#
loop_
_entity.id
_entity.type
_entity.pdbx_description
1 polymer ?
#
loop_
_entity_poly.entity_id
_entity_poly.type
_entity_poly.pdbx_seq_one_letter_code
_entity_poly.pdbx_strand_id
1 'polypeptide(L)'
;MRTPKNRTDSTVSDGKVVLLDNENTDSGDSTDSTDGSGSTDTTVTDTIVTDAATVQLSFRLLVNSDNAFKVAAAKQVAASWNSLNGVNVTVDEEPYDTYVSMLQSGSFDAYYGETQLTPDFDLRPLLSPQGGLNYGSYSSEDMSNAITAYRSGENTEGLYTTFLNEMPLIPLAFERQQVVLRSGLINHFNPAPYNAFAGQENWVKP
;
A
#
# COMPACT_ATOMS: atom_id res chain seq x y z
N MET A 1 -23.98 -7.84 14.60
CA MET A 1 -22.80 -8.03 15.45
C MET A 1 -21.97 -9.14 14.83
N ARG A 2 -20.91 -8.83 14.08
CA ARG A 2 -19.98 -9.80 13.52
C ARG A 2 -18.67 -9.66 14.30
N THR A 3 -18.25 -10.73 14.95
CA THR A 3 -16.98 -10.84 15.66
C THR A 3 -15.81 -10.78 14.67
N PRO A 4 -14.72 -10.07 15.00
CA PRO A 4 -13.53 -10.04 14.16
C PRO A 4 -12.83 -11.39 14.16
N LYS A 5 -12.45 -11.86 12.97
CA LYS A 5 -11.62 -13.06 12.80
C LYS A 5 -10.20 -12.79 13.30
N ASN A 6 -9.73 -13.69 14.13
CA ASN A 6 -8.35 -13.76 14.63
C ASN A 6 -7.33 -13.62 13.49
N ARG A 7 -6.44 -12.67 13.65
CA ARG A 7 -5.25 -12.49 12.81
C ARG A 7 -4.21 -13.49 13.32
N THR A 8 -3.81 -14.43 12.49
CA THR A 8 -2.68 -15.31 12.73
C THR A 8 -1.39 -14.52 12.54
N ASP A 9 -0.59 -14.37 13.58
CA ASP A 9 0.75 -13.79 13.50
C ASP A 9 1.67 -14.76 12.72
N SER A 10 2.26 -14.27 11.63
CA SER A 10 3.27 -14.99 10.87
C SER A 10 4.63 -14.31 11.02
N THR A 11 5.66 -15.07 11.36
CA THR A 11 7.04 -14.59 11.32
C THR A 11 7.74 -15.14 10.09
N VAL A 12 8.48 -14.29 9.39
CA VAL A 12 9.30 -14.69 8.24
C VAL A 12 10.76 -14.75 8.69
N SER A 13 11.34 -15.94 8.59
CA SER A 13 12.80 -16.16 8.71
C SER A 13 13.24 -17.00 7.52
N ASP A 14 14.27 -16.54 6.79
CA ASP A 14 14.88 -17.23 5.64
C ASP A 14 13.89 -17.59 4.50
N GLY A 15 12.94 -16.69 4.22
CA GLY A 15 11.98 -16.89 3.13
C GLY A 15 10.94 -17.98 3.37
N LYS A 16 10.80 -18.47 4.59
CA LYS A 16 9.84 -19.49 4.97
C LYS A 16 8.81 -18.91 5.94
N VAL A 17 7.53 -18.97 5.56
CA VAL A 17 6.43 -18.59 6.45
C VAL A 17 6.12 -19.75 7.38
N VAL A 18 6.23 -19.52 8.69
CA VAL A 18 5.84 -20.49 9.70
C VAL A 18 4.53 -20.02 10.32
N LEU A 19 3.47 -20.81 10.16
CA LEU A 19 2.21 -20.60 10.88
C LEU A 19 2.35 -21.23 12.26
N LEU A 20 2.15 -20.41 13.30
CA LEU A 20 2.09 -20.89 14.68
C LEU A 20 0.64 -21.30 14.98
N ASP A 21 0.39 -22.60 15.04
CA ASP A 21 -0.87 -23.12 15.57
C ASP A 21 -0.88 -22.94 17.09
N ASN A 22 -1.90 -22.28 17.59
CA ASN A 22 -2.12 -22.07 19.02
C ASN A 22 -2.82 -23.33 19.57
N GLU A 23 -2.02 -24.29 20.08
CA GLU A 23 -2.59 -25.44 20.78
C GLU A 23 -3.17 -25.00 22.14
N ASN A 24 -4.50 -25.13 22.23
CA ASN A 24 -5.24 -24.99 23.47
C ASN A 24 -5.10 -26.31 24.26
N THR A 25 -4.26 -26.31 25.28
CA THR A 25 -4.13 -27.44 26.20
C THR A 25 -5.31 -27.43 27.16
N ASP A 26 -6.26 -28.33 26.95
CA ASP A 26 -7.25 -28.72 27.97
C ASP A 26 -6.75 -29.95 28.72
N SER A 27 -6.61 -29.78 30.02
CA SER A 27 -6.17 -30.84 30.97
C SER A 27 -7.38 -31.67 31.40
N GLY A 28 -7.38 -32.94 31.06
CA GLY A 28 -8.34 -33.92 31.56
C GLY A 28 -7.66 -35.23 31.90
N ASP A 29 -7.52 -35.45 33.18
CA ASP A 29 -7.06 -36.63 33.91
C ASP A 29 -7.91 -37.88 33.61
N SER A 30 -7.26 -39.09 33.44
CA SER A 30 -7.64 -40.37 34.03
C SER A 30 -6.84 -41.54 33.49
N THR A 31 -6.05 -42.10 34.36
CA THR A 31 -5.69 -43.49 34.72
C THR A 31 -6.12 -44.67 33.85
N ASP A 32 -5.19 -45.54 33.59
CA ASP A 32 -5.00 -46.92 33.98
C ASP A 32 -4.72 -47.96 32.87
N SER A 33 -3.60 -48.65 33.04
CA SER A 33 -3.26 -50.07 32.93
C SER A 33 -3.11 -50.78 31.57
N THR A 34 -1.86 -51.25 31.45
CA THR A 34 -1.31 -52.60 31.16
C THR A 34 -1.33 -53.17 29.75
N ASP A 35 -0.06 -53.45 29.34
CA ASP A 35 0.50 -54.72 28.84
C ASP A 35 0.38 -55.06 27.34
N GLY A 36 1.56 -55.40 26.75
CA GLY A 36 1.59 -56.18 25.51
C GLY A 36 2.66 -55.81 24.49
N SER A 37 3.88 -56.20 24.75
CA SER A 37 4.94 -56.63 23.80
C SER A 37 4.61 -56.64 22.29
N GLY A 38 5.46 -56.01 21.49
CA GLY A 38 5.51 -56.19 20.04
C GLY A 38 6.43 -55.22 19.34
N SER A 39 7.73 -55.53 19.33
CA SER A 39 8.74 -54.88 18.48
C SER A 39 8.37 -55.02 16.97
N THR A 40 8.27 -53.90 16.27
CA THR A 40 8.81 -53.78 14.91
C THR A 40 9.09 -52.33 14.64
N ASP A 41 10.40 -52.07 14.64
CA ASP A 41 11.00 -50.85 14.12
C ASP A 41 10.61 -50.65 12.64
N THR A 42 9.71 -49.76 12.40
CA THR A 42 9.48 -49.24 11.05
C THR A 42 9.65 -47.73 11.16
N THR A 43 10.86 -47.26 10.88
CA THR A 43 11.19 -45.87 10.69
C THR A 43 10.39 -45.37 9.49
N VAL A 44 9.16 -44.96 9.73
CA VAL A 44 8.40 -44.17 8.74
C VAL A 44 9.00 -42.78 8.82
N THR A 45 9.95 -42.50 7.93
CA THR A 45 10.32 -41.12 7.60
C THR A 45 9.14 -40.50 6.88
N ASP A 46 8.19 -40.01 7.66
CA ASP A 46 7.10 -39.20 7.13
C ASP A 46 7.72 -37.87 6.64
N THR A 47 8.13 -37.90 5.38
CA THR A 47 8.53 -36.68 4.68
C THR A 47 7.24 -35.90 4.46
N ILE A 48 6.88 -35.06 5.41
CA ILE A 48 5.84 -34.06 5.20
C ILE A 48 6.36 -33.14 4.08
N VAL A 49 6.04 -33.49 2.85
CA VAL A 49 6.13 -32.57 1.72
C VAL A 49 5.01 -31.56 1.94
N THR A 50 5.27 -30.55 2.78
CA THR A 50 4.46 -29.34 2.77
C THR A 50 4.71 -28.68 1.42
N ASP A 51 3.86 -29.03 0.45
CA ASP A 51 3.69 -28.23 -0.76
C ASP A 51 3.24 -26.84 -0.27
N ALA A 52 4.20 -25.94 -0.08
CA ALA A 52 3.92 -24.56 0.25
C ALA A 52 3.14 -24.04 -0.96
N ALA A 53 1.81 -24.00 -0.83
CA ALA A 53 0.95 -23.44 -1.84
C ALA A 53 1.46 -22.03 -2.15
N THR A 54 2.10 -21.88 -3.31
CA THR A 54 2.61 -20.60 -3.77
C THR A 54 1.39 -19.70 -3.93
N VAL A 55 1.26 -18.70 -3.06
CA VAL A 55 0.16 -17.73 -3.15
C VAL A 55 0.28 -17.06 -4.51
N GLN A 56 -0.69 -17.30 -5.39
CA GLN A 56 -0.76 -16.65 -6.69
C GLN A 56 -1.60 -15.39 -6.55
N LEU A 57 -0.95 -14.24 -6.64
CA LEU A 57 -1.59 -12.93 -6.65
C LEU A 57 -1.67 -12.43 -8.09
N SER A 58 -2.89 -12.28 -8.62
CA SER A 58 -3.12 -11.75 -9.97
C SER A 58 -4.10 -10.59 -9.91
N PHE A 59 -3.73 -9.44 -10.48
CA PHE A 59 -4.58 -8.24 -10.51
C PHE A 59 -4.25 -7.33 -11.69
N ARG A 60 -5.17 -6.40 -11.99
CA ARG A 60 -5.03 -5.40 -13.03
C ARG A 60 -4.63 -4.05 -12.42
N LEU A 61 -3.67 -3.40 -13.05
CA LEU A 61 -3.26 -2.03 -12.74
C LEU A 61 -3.83 -1.08 -13.80
N LEU A 62 -4.92 -0.41 -13.47
CA LEU A 62 -5.59 0.55 -14.34
C LEU A 62 -4.75 1.82 -14.49
N VAL A 63 -4.58 2.32 -15.71
CA VAL A 63 -3.84 3.55 -16.00
C VAL A 63 -4.50 4.35 -17.14
N ASN A 64 -4.46 5.68 -17.06
CA ASN A 64 -4.88 6.56 -18.14
C ASN A 64 -3.92 6.47 -19.34
N SER A 65 -4.42 5.99 -20.49
CA SER A 65 -3.64 5.80 -21.73
C SER A 65 -3.30 7.10 -22.45
N ASP A 66 -3.99 8.21 -22.17
CA ASP A 66 -3.74 9.50 -22.84
C ASP A 66 -2.42 10.15 -22.37
N ASN A 67 -1.80 9.62 -21.33
CA ASN A 67 -0.52 10.09 -20.84
C ASN A 67 0.56 9.00 -20.94
N ALA A 68 1.38 9.10 -21.99
CA ALA A 68 2.43 8.10 -22.28
C ALA A 68 3.45 7.94 -21.13
N PHE A 69 3.72 9.00 -20.36
CA PHE A 69 4.59 8.93 -19.19
C PHE A 69 3.99 8.06 -18.09
N LYS A 70 2.70 8.25 -17.78
CA LYS A 70 1.98 7.44 -16.78
C LYS A 70 1.91 5.97 -17.19
N VAL A 71 1.64 5.71 -18.47
CA VAL A 71 1.65 4.35 -19.03
C VAL A 71 3.03 3.69 -18.87
N ALA A 72 4.10 4.41 -19.22
CA ALA A 72 5.46 3.88 -19.07
C ALA A 72 5.80 3.60 -17.59
N ALA A 73 5.43 4.49 -16.68
CA ALA A 73 5.64 4.31 -15.25
C ALA A 73 4.83 3.11 -14.70
N ALA A 74 3.55 2.99 -15.05
CA ALA A 74 2.71 1.87 -14.65
C ALA A 74 3.27 0.52 -15.15
N LYS A 75 3.74 0.46 -16.39
CA LYS A 75 4.40 -0.73 -16.97
C LYS A 75 5.68 -1.08 -16.20
N GLN A 76 6.46 -0.10 -15.78
CA GLN A 76 7.67 -0.34 -14.99
C GLN A 76 7.34 -0.86 -13.57
N VAL A 77 6.31 -0.32 -12.93
CA VAL A 77 5.80 -0.82 -11.65
C VAL A 77 5.31 -2.25 -11.78
N ALA A 78 4.47 -2.53 -12.79
CA ALA A 78 3.97 -3.88 -13.06
C ALA A 78 5.12 -4.88 -13.33
N ALA A 79 6.14 -4.48 -14.10
CA ALA A 79 7.32 -5.31 -14.36
C ALA A 79 8.11 -5.61 -13.08
N SER A 80 8.24 -4.63 -12.17
CA SER A 80 8.89 -4.84 -10.86
C SER A 80 8.11 -5.82 -10.00
N TRP A 81 6.78 -5.71 -9.96
CA TRP A 81 5.94 -6.65 -9.19
C TRP A 81 5.93 -8.04 -9.82
N ASN A 82 5.90 -8.15 -11.15
CA ASN A 82 5.98 -9.43 -11.87
C ASN A 82 7.33 -10.15 -11.70
N SER A 83 8.37 -9.47 -11.21
CA SER A 83 9.63 -10.13 -10.85
C SER A 83 9.54 -10.91 -9.52
N LEU A 84 8.49 -10.70 -8.74
CA LEU A 84 8.23 -11.43 -7.51
C LEU A 84 7.57 -12.78 -7.83
N ASN A 85 8.00 -13.84 -7.13
CA ASN A 85 7.42 -15.15 -7.33
C ASN A 85 5.94 -15.18 -6.90
N GLY A 86 5.08 -15.69 -7.77
CA GLY A 86 3.65 -15.79 -7.50
C GLY A 86 2.85 -14.50 -7.70
N VAL A 87 3.45 -13.46 -8.28
CA VAL A 87 2.75 -12.20 -8.60
C VAL A 87 2.59 -12.06 -10.11
N ASN A 88 1.38 -11.75 -10.56
CA ASN A 88 1.05 -11.50 -11.97
C ASN A 88 0.20 -10.23 -12.09
N VAL A 89 0.79 -9.15 -12.59
CA VAL A 89 0.13 -7.86 -12.78
C VAL A 89 0.01 -7.55 -14.26
N THR A 90 -1.21 -7.27 -14.73
CA THR A 90 -1.48 -6.78 -16.08
C THR A 90 -1.82 -5.29 -16.04
N VAL A 91 -1.26 -4.51 -16.96
CA VAL A 91 -1.59 -3.08 -17.10
C VAL A 91 -2.82 -2.93 -17.99
N ASP A 92 -3.84 -2.27 -17.46
CA ASP A 92 -5.11 -1.97 -18.13
C ASP A 92 -5.09 -0.50 -18.56
N GLU A 93 -4.89 -0.26 -19.86
CA GLU A 93 -4.66 1.07 -20.45
C GLU A 93 -5.97 1.59 -21.02
N GLU A 94 -6.60 2.56 -20.34
CA GLU A 94 -7.89 3.11 -20.74
C GLU A 94 -7.82 4.60 -21.05
N PRO A 95 -8.57 5.09 -22.05
CA PRO A 95 -8.72 6.52 -22.31
C PRO A 95 -9.25 7.24 -21.06
N TYR A 96 -8.93 8.54 -20.91
CA TYR A 96 -9.24 9.31 -19.70
C TYR A 96 -10.69 9.19 -19.23
N ASP A 97 -11.67 9.30 -20.13
CA ASP A 97 -13.09 9.24 -19.76
C ASP A 97 -13.47 7.86 -19.21
N THR A 98 -12.98 6.79 -19.84
CA THR A 98 -13.18 5.41 -19.39
C THR A 98 -12.48 5.19 -18.06
N TYR A 99 -11.22 5.61 -17.94
CA TYR A 99 -10.43 5.54 -16.71
C TYR A 99 -11.17 6.18 -15.53
N VAL A 100 -11.67 7.41 -15.69
CA VAL A 100 -12.44 8.12 -14.65
C VAL A 100 -13.72 7.39 -14.31
N SER A 101 -14.47 6.90 -15.32
CA SER A 101 -15.67 6.12 -15.09
C SER A 101 -15.41 4.83 -14.30
N MET A 102 -14.31 4.13 -14.60
CA MET A 102 -13.89 2.93 -13.87
C MET A 102 -13.49 3.25 -12.43
N LEU A 103 -12.80 4.38 -12.19
CA LEU A 103 -12.49 4.83 -10.83
C LEU A 103 -13.76 5.10 -10.02
N GLN A 104 -14.73 5.82 -10.61
CA GLN A 104 -15.97 6.19 -9.94
C GLN A 104 -16.88 4.98 -9.65
N SER A 105 -16.85 3.97 -10.52
CA SER A 105 -17.61 2.73 -10.33
C SER A 105 -16.91 1.67 -9.49
N GLY A 106 -15.63 1.88 -9.11
CA GLY A 106 -14.82 0.88 -8.41
C GLY A 106 -14.45 -0.34 -9.26
N SER A 107 -14.44 -0.19 -10.60
CA SER A 107 -14.17 -1.28 -11.54
C SER A 107 -12.68 -1.44 -11.82
N PHE A 108 -11.89 -1.62 -10.78
CA PHE A 108 -10.44 -1.83 -10.86
C PHE A 108 -9.96 -2.66 -9.66
N ASP A 109 -8.80 -3.30 -9.79
CA ASP A 109 -8.12 -3.98 -8.66
C ASP A 109 -7.10 -3.03 -8.02
N ALA A 110 -6.30 -2.36 -8.85
CA ALA A 110 -5.41 -1.27 -8.47
C ALA A 110 -5.42 -0.20 -9.56
N TYR A 111 -5.06 1.03 -9.24
CA TYR A 111 -4.94 2.10 -10.24
C TYR A 111 -3.69 2.95 -10.02
N TYR A 112 -3.12 3.42 -11.13
CA TYR A 112 -2.05 4.41 -11.14
C TYR A 112 -2.65 5.81 -11.23
N GLY A 113 -2.58 6.55 -10.13
CA GLY A 113 -3.16 7.88 -10.02
C GLY A 113 -2.11 8.96 -9.80
N GLU A 114 -2.52 10.20 -10.05
CA GLU A 114 -1.78 11.42 -9.74
C GLU A 114 -2.72 12.41 -9.08
N THR A 115 -2.26 13.09 -8.05
CA THR A 115 -3.00 14.14 -7.39
C THR A 115 -2.09 15.29 -6.98
N GLN A 116 -2.63 16.49 -7.03
CA GLN A 116 -1.97 17.65 -6.46
C GLN A 116 -2.38 17.79 -4.99
N LEU A 117 -1.41 17.62 -4.09
CA LEU A 117 -1.64 17.87 -2.68
C LEU A 117 -1.71 19.38 -2.41
N THR A 118 -2.51 19.76 -1.43
CA THR A 118 -2.54 21.13 -0.91
C THR A 118 -1.23 21.46 -0.19
N PRO A 119 -0.89 22.77 0.00
CA PRO A 119 0.35 23.16 0.67
C PRO A 119 0.51 22.64 2.10
N ASP A 120 -0.59 22.35 2.78
CA ASP A 120 -0.65 21.75 4.12
C ASP A 120 -0.67 20.21 4.10
N PHE A 121 -0.45 19.58 2.94
CA PHE A 121 -0.47 18.15 2.74
C PHE A 121 -1.73 17.46 3.30
N ASP A 122 -2.90 18.04 3.04
CA ASP A 122 -4.17 17.44 3.46
C ASP A 122 -4.44 16.12 2.74
N LEU A 123 -4.37 15.01 3.45
CA LEU A 123 -4.58 13.66 2.93
C LEU A 123 -6.05 13.19 3.02
N ARG A 124 -6.95 13.99 3.61
CA ARG A 124 -8.37 13.61 3.76
C ARG A 124 -9.07 13.28 2.44
N PRO A 125 -8.83 14.00 1.33
CA PRO A 125 -9.43 13.64 0.06
C PRO A 125 -9.13 12.22 -0.40
N LEU A 126 -7.96 11.67 -0.04
CA LEU A 126 -7.49 10.34 -0.41
C LEU A 126 -7.85 9.27 0.62
N LEU A 127 -7.76 9.60 1.92
CA LEU A 127 -7.75 8.63 3.01
C LEU A 127 -8.97 8.68 3.94
N SER A 128 -9.88 9.65 3.76
CA SER A 128 -11.14 9.68 4.52
C SER A 128 -12.23 8.90 3.79
N PRO A 129 -13.18 8.28 4.52
CA PRO A 129 -14.28 7.52 3.91
C PRO A 129 -15.13 8.31 2.92
N GLN A 130 -15.30 9.64 3.12
CA GLN A 130 -16.01 10.55 2.22
C GLN A 130 -15.06 11.36 1.33
N GLY A 131 -13.80 10.99 1.25
CA GLY A 131 -12.82 11.71 0.43
C GLY A 131 -13.12 11.59 -1.06
N GLY A 132 -13.14 12.71 -1.77
CA GLY A 132 -13.50 12.75 -3.20
C GLY A 132 -12.51 12.03 -4.13
N LEU A 133 -11.34 11.64 -3.63
CA LEU A 133 -10.32 10.88 -4.34
C LEU A 133 -10.12 9.46 -3.75
N ASN A 134 -10.94 9.07 -2.81
CA ASN A 134 -10.91 7.75 -2.19
C ASN A 134 -11.69 6.72 -3.02
N TYR A 135 -11.26 6.50 -4.24
CA TYR A 135 -11.91 5.58 -5.17
C TYR A 135 -11.88 4.11 -4.71
N GLY A 136 -10.90 3.73 -3.89
CA GLY A 136 -10.78 2.39 -3.31
C GLY A 136 -11.69 2.14 -2.10
N SER A 137 -12.53 3.10 -1.71
CA SER A 137 -13.43 3.02 -0.55
C SER A 137 -12.71 2.66 0.76
N TYR A 138 -11.47 3.11 0.90
CA TYR A 138 -10.67 2.90 2.10
C TYR A 138 -11.36 3.55 3.31
N SER A 139 -11.43 2.83 4.42
CA SER A 139 -12.04 3.29 5.66
C SER A 139 -11.31 2.71 6.86
N SER A 140 -10.67 3.57 7.64
CA SER A 140 -9.97 3.23 8.86
C SER A 140 -10.23 4.29 9.92
N GLU A 141 -10.62 3.86 11.11
CA GLU A 141 -10.79 4.73 12.28
C GLU A 141 -9.42 5.21 12.77
N ASP A 142 -8.42 4.33 12.80
CA ASP A 142 -7.05 4.66 13.22
C ASP A 142 -6.44 5.72 12.30
N MET A 143 -6.61 5.59 10.97
CA MET A 143 -6.16 6.60 10.03
C MET A 143 -6.91 7.93 10.21
N SER A 144 -8.20 7.91 10.44
CA SER A 144 -9.00 9.13 10.66
C SER A 144 -8.57 9.87 11.90
N ASN A 145 -8.28 9.13 12.98
CA ASN A 145 -7.75 9.68 14.23
C ASN A 145 -6.33 10.22 14.05
N ALA A 146 -5.49 9.49 13.34
CA ALA A 146 -4.10 9.91 13.06
C ALA A 146 -4.04 11.19 12.20
N ILE A 147 -4.90 11.33 11.18
CA ILE A 147 -5.01 12.55 10.38
C ILE A 147 -5.48 13.72 11.25
N THR A 148 -6.43 13.51 12.15
CA THR A 148 -6.94 14.54 13.06
C THR A 148 -5.85 15.02 14.01
N ALA A 149 -5.11 14.13 14.64
CA ALA A 149 -3.99 14.43 15.53
C ALA A 149 -2.82 15.14 14.80
N TYR A 150 -2.54 14.75 13.56
CA TYR A 150 -1.56 15.43 12.71
C TYR A 150 -1.95 16.90 12.45
N ARG A 151 -3.22 17.13 12.09
CA ARG A 151 -3.74 18.47 11.77
C ARG A 151 -3.82 19.39 12.98
N SER A 152 -4.05 18.84 14.18
CA SER A 152 -3.97 19.60 15.44
C SER A 152 -2.54 19.87 15.91
N GLY A 153 -1.54 19.28 15.26
CA GLY A 153 -0.13 19.38 15.65
C GLY A 153 0.26 18.52 16.85
N GLU A 154 -0.61 17.58 17.25
CA GLU A 154 -0.37 16.75 18.42
C GLU A 154 0.57 15.58 18.14
N ASN A 155 0.41 14.90 16.99
CA ASN A 155 1.17 13.69 16.69
C ASN A 155 1.41 13.49 15.19
N THR A 156 2.60 13.84 14.71
CA THR A 156 3.02 13.62 13.31
C THR A 156 3.47 12.18 13.06
N GLU A 157 4.14 11.57 14.05
CA GLU A 157 4.68 10.21 13.94
C GLU A 157 3.57 9.16 13.87
N GLY A 158 2.46 9.40 14.57
CA GLY A 158 1.28 8.54 14.55
C GLY A 158 0.69 8.38 13.16
N LEU A 159 0.58 9.47 12.39
CA LEU A 159 0.10 9.42 11.01
C LEU A 159 1.01 8.55 10.12
N TYR A 160 2.32 8.74 10.22
CA TYR A 160 3.29 7.98 9.45
C TYR A 160 3.25 6.48 9.80
N THR A 161 3.19 6.17 11.09
CA THR A 161 3.14 4.78 11.56
C THR A 161 1.86 4.08 11.09
N THR A 162 0.71 4.72 11.23
CA THR A 162 -0.58 4.18 10.75
C THR A 162 -0.56 3.98 9.23
N PHE A 163 -0.03 4.96 8.50
CA PHE A 163 0.09 4.87 7.05
C PHE A 163 0.95 3.67 6.59
N LEU A 164 2.09 3.43 7.25
CA LEU A 164 2.95 2.29 6.93
C LEU A 164 2.32 0.95 7.30
N ASN A 165 1.58 0.90 8.39
CA ASN A 165 0.92 -0.34 8.84
C ASN A 165 -0.24 -0.74 7.93
N GLU A 166 -1.02 0.22 7.46
CA GLU A 166 -2.22 -0.03 6.66
C GLU A 166 -1.96 0.05 5.15
N MET A 167 -0.94 0.79 4.73
CA MET A 167 -0.52 0.99 3.34
C MET A 167 -1.70 1.21 2.38
N PRO A 168 -2.57 2.20 2.60
CA PRO A 168 -3.76 2.42 1.78
C PRO A 168 -3.44 2.83 0.35
N LEU A 169 -2.26 3.40 0.13
CA LEU A 169 -1.71 3.74 -1.17
C LEU A 169 -0.18 3.64 -1.15
N ILE A 170 0.43 3.45 -2.31
CA ILE A 170 1.89 3.36 -2.47
C ILE A 170 2.38 4.63 -3.16
N PRO A 171 3.06 5.55 -2.45
CA PRO A 171 3.66 6.73 -3.06
C PRO A 171 4.82 6.32 -3.96
N LEU A 172 4.77 6.67 -5.23
CA LEU A 172 5.82 6.32 -6.19
C LEU A 172 6.84 7.44 -6.36
N ALA A 173 6.37 8.67 -6.55
CA ALA A 173 7.21 9.83 -6.79
C ALA A 173 6.45 11.14 -6.54
N PHE A 174 7.21 12.20 -6.33
CA PHE A 174 6.71 13.57 -6.41
C PHE A 174 7.22 14.21 -7.68
N GLU A 175 6.32 14.82 -8.47
CA GLU A 175 6.71 15.58 -9.64
C GLU A 175 7.46 16.83 -9.19
N ARG A 176 8.64 17.04 -9.76
CA ARG A 176 9.42 18.25 -9.51
C ARG A 176 9.06 19.30 -10.54
N GLN A 177 8.37 20.34 -10.13
CA GLN A 177 8.11 21.50 -10.99
C GLN A 177 9.41 22.28 -11.22
N GLN A 178 9.61 22.75 -12.44
CA GLN A 178 10.74 23.58 -12.83
C GLN A 178 10.24 24.91 -13.39
N VAL A 179 10.82 26.01 -12.90
CA VAL A 179 10.61 27.33 -13.49
C VAL A 179 11.92 27.74 -14.17
N VAL A 180 11.83 27.99 -15.48
CA VAL A 180 12.98 28.41 -16.26
C VAL A 180 12.86 29.91 -16.54
N LEU A 181 13.88 30.68 -16.14
CA LEU A 181 13.97 32.09 -16.38
C LEU A 181 15.21 32.40 -17.21
N ARG A 182 15.12 33.45 -18.03
CA ARG A 182 16.31 34.00 -18.69
C ARG A 182 17.26 34.57 -17.65
N SER A 183 18.52 34.20 -17.73
CA SER A 183 19.57 34.73 -16.84
C SER A 183 19.58 36.26 -16.87
N GLY A 184 19.66 36.90 -15.69
CA GLY A 184 19.64 38.36 -15.54
C GLY A 184 18.27 39.02 -15.75
N LEU A 185 17.18 38.26 -15.77
CA LEU A 185 15.85 38.85 -15.86
C LEU A 185 15.33 39.33 -14.51
N ILE A 186 15.51 38.51 -13.48
CA ILE A 186 15.04 38.76 -12.11
C ILE A 186 16.11 38.29 -11.13
N ASN A 187 16.39 39.13 -10.11
CA ASN A 187 17.16 38.76 -8.95
C ASN A 187 16.21 38.40 -7.78
N HIS A 188 16.71 37.62 -6.81
CA HIS A 188 15.96 37.14 -5.64
C HIS A 188 14.75 36.28 -5.99
N PHE A 189 14.83 35.53 -7.10
CA PHE A 189 13.81 34.57 -7.49
C PHE A 189 13.90 33.32 -6.57
N ASN A 190 12.90 33.12 -5.73
CA ASN A 190 12.83 31.98 -4.79
C ASN A 190 11.38 31.41 -4.75
N PRO A 191 10.97 30.65 -5.76
CA PRO A 191 9.63 30.11 -5.86
C PRO A 191 9.37 29.04 -4.80
N ALA A 192 8.13 28.93 -4.34
CA ALA A 192 7.68 27.81 -3.53
C ALA A 192 7.20 26.64 -4.42
N PRO A 193 7.22 25.39 -3.93
CA PRO A 193 6.81 24.23 -4.71
C PRO A 193 5.39 24.30 -5.29
N TYR A 194 4.48 25.06 -4.66
CA TYR A 194 3.08 25.22 -5.03
C TYR A 194 2.79 26.60 -5.64
N ASN A 195 3.75 27.52 -5.68
CA ASN A 195 3.57 28.88 -6.19
C ASN A 195 4.86 29.41 -6.81
N ALA A 196 4.89 29.44 -8.14
CA ALA A 196 6.02 29.98 -8.89
C ALA A 196 6.28 31.47 -8.66
N PHE A 197 5.30 32.20 -8.13
CA PHE A 197 5.35 33.63 -7.85
C PHE A 197 5.56 33.95 -6.38
N ALA A 198 5.86 32.95 -5.54
CA ALA A 198 6.14 33.19 -4.13
C ALA A 198 7.32 34.16 -4.00
N GLY A 199 7.21 35.14 -3.08
CA GLY A 199 8.23 36.16 -2.85
C GLY A 199 8.38 37.17 -3.99
N GLN A 200 7.42 37.29 -4.89
CA GLN A 200 7.49 38.25 -6.01
C GLN A 200 7.69 39.72 -5.57
N GLU A 201 7.26 40.04 -4.35
CA GLU A 201 7.46 41.36 -3.73
C GLU A 201 8.94 41.71 -3.50
N ASN A 202 9.80 40.69 -3.45
CA ASN A 202 11.23 40.82 -3.28
C ASN A 202 12.03 40.74 -4.62
N TRP A 203 11.33 40.52 -5.73
CA TRP A 203 11.98 40.43 -7.02
C TRP A 203 12.52 41.79 -7.46
N VAL A 204 13.76 41.82 -7.88
CA VAL A 204 14.44 43.01 -8.35
C VAL A 204 14.92 42.79 -9.77
N LYS A 205 14.64 43.75 -10.65
CA LYS A 205 15.25 43.78 -11.98
C LYS A 205 16.71 44.17 -11.82
N PRO A 206 17.64 43.40 -12.41
CA PRO A 206 19.05 43.74 -12.39
C PRO A 206 19.39 45.06 -13.07
#